data_df3b8d5adef33426ea654fcd3a749165
#
_entry.id   df3b8d5adef33426ea654fcd3a749165
#
_cell.length_a   1.000
_cell.length_b   1.000
_cell.length_c   1.000
_cell.angle_alpha   90.00
_cell.angle_beta   90.00
_cell.angle_gamma   90.00
#
_symmetry.space_group_name_H-M   'P 1'
#
loop_
_entity.id
_entity.type
_entity.pdbx_description
1 polymer ?
#
loop_
_entity_poly.entity_id
_entity_poly.type
_entity_poly.pdbx_seq_one_letter_code
_entity_poly.pdbx_strand_id
1 'polypeptide(L)'
;RCGHRLGTPLPSPRVLPPSCAASAVRGMRCGMISPMLRWMTAGESHGEALTALMDGVPAGVEITGERIARALARRRLGHGRGARQAFEQDRLAVLGGIRHGRTIGSPIALRIGNSEWPKWSTVMSADPVDPADLLRDAGTGDEREIARNRPLTRPRPGHADLPGALKYDLADARPVLE
;
A
#
# COMPACT_ATOMS: atom_id res chain seq x y z
N ARG A 1 -59.21 -3.63 -27.20
CA ARG A 1 -58.66 -5.00 -27.00
C ARG A 1 -57.26 -5.04 -27.58
N CYS A 2 -56.24 -4.83 -26.77
CA CYS A 2 -54.82 -4.98 -27.16
C CYS A 2 -54.37 -6.40 -26.81
N GLY A 3 -53.98 -7.17 -27.81
CA GLY A 3 -53.43 -8.51 -27.65
C GLY A 3 -51.94 -8.43 -27.32
N HIS A 4 -51.57 -8.98 -26.15
CA HIS A 4 -50.16 -9.24 -25.78
C HIS A 4 -49.60 -10.40 -26.58
N ARG A 5 -48.59 -10.15 -27.41
CA ARG A 5 -47.76 -11.22 -27.98
C ARG A 5 -46.70 -11.62 -26.95
N LEU A 6 -46.79 -12.86 -26.54
CA LEU A 6 -45.78 -13.53 -25.72
C LEU A 6 -44.47 -13.69 -26.54
N GLY A 7 -43.37 -13.12 -26.07
CA GLY A 7 -42.06 -13.28 -26.66
C GLY A 7 -41.53 -14.69 -26.50
N THR A 8 -40.95 -15.22 -27.55
CA THR A 8 -40.26 -16.52 -27.57
C THR A 8 -39.02 -16.46 -26.68
N PRO A 9 -38.75 -17.52 -25.88
CA PRO A 9 -37.54 -17.58 -25.05
C PRO A 9 -36.30 -17.71 -25.90
N LEU A 10 -35.25 -16.96 -25.53
CA LEU A 10 -33.90 -17.03 -26.12
C LEU A 10 -33.28 -18.41 -25.88
N PRO A 11 -32.57 -18.97 -26.86
CA PRO A 11 -31.89 -20.25 -26.69
C PRO A 11 -30.74 -20.14 -25.69
N SER A 12 -30.65 -21.12 -24.80
CA SER A 12 -29.59 -21.26 -23.81
C SER A 12 -28.20 -21.34 -24.47
N PRO A 13 -27.15 -20.78 -23.88
CA PRO A 13 -25.79 -20.89 -24.41
C PRO A 13 -25.34 -22.37 -24.39
N ARG A 14 -24.98 -22.90 -25.55
CA ARG A 14 -24.37 -24.23 -25.68
C ARG A 14 -23.00 -24.22 -25.02
N VAL A 15 -22.85 -24.99 -23.97
CA VAL A 15 -21.55 -25.32 -23.38
C VAL A 15 -20.85 -26.27 -24.36
N LEU A 16 -19.77 -25.83 -24.98
CA LEU A 16 -18.93 -26.68 -25.82
C LEU A 16 -18.08 -27.59 -24.93
N PRO A 17 -17.90 -28.87 -25.29
CA PRO A 17 -17.07 -29.80 -24.53
C PRO A 17 -15.57 -29.42 -24.62
N PRO A 18 -14.74 -29.70 -23.58
CA PRO A 18 -13.35 -29.28 -23.49
C PRO A 18 -12.36 -30.17 -24.24
N SER A 19 -12.62 -30.54 -25.49
CA SER A 19 -11.75 -31.52 -26.21
C SER A 19 -11.16 -31.08 -27.55
N CYS A 20 -11.06 -29.80 -27.85
CA CYS A 20 -10.46 -29.38 -29.11
C CYS A 20 -9.52 -28.16 -29.02
N ALA A 21 -8.66 -28.08 -28.00
CA ALA A 21 -7.66 -27.00 -27.91
C ALA A 21 -6.25 -27.48 -27.49
N ALA A 22 -5.91 -28.74 -27.78
CA ALA A 22 -4.61 -29.28 -27.38
C ALA A 22 -3.73 -29.74 -28.56
N SER A 23 -3.74 -29.08 -29.71
CA SER A 23 -2.88 -29.52 -30.82
C SER A 23 -2.57 -28.41 -31.82
N ALA A 24 -1.98 -27.30 -31.47
CA ALA A 24 -1.31 -26.42 -32.44
C ALA A 24 -0.42 -25.32 -31.83
N VAL A 25 0.32 -25.55 -30.75
CA VAL A 25 1.42 -24.66 -30.38
C VAL A 25 2.65 -25.47 -29.99
N ARG A 26 3.14 -26.29 -30.96
CA ARG A 26 4.52 -26.78 -30.90
C ARG A 26 5.34 -25.91 -31.84
N GLY A 27 6.15 -25.02 -31.27
CA GLY A 27 7.17 -24.36 -32.10
C GLY A 27 7.60 -22.96 -31.69
N MET A 28 6.94 -22.29 -30.77
CA MET A 28 7.47 -21.03 -30.27
C MET A 28 8.29 -21.31 -29.00
N ARG A 29 9.61 -21.46 -29.18
CA ARG A 29 10.57 -21.21 -28.08
C ARG A 29 10.46 -19.73 -27.77
N CYS A 30 9.47 -19.36 -27.02
CA CYS A 30 9.47 -18.10 -26.28
C CYS A 30 10.71 -18.18 -25.41
N GLY A 31 11.74 -17.38 -25.75
CA GLY A 31 12.89 -17.23 -24.88
C GLY A 31 12.33 -17.00 -23.47
N MET A 32 12.64 -17.89 -22.53
CA MET A 32 12.20 -17.78 -21.16
C MET A 32 12.84 -16.51 -20.58
N ILE A 33 12.14 -15.39 -20.74
CA ILE A 33 12.33 -14.28 -19.82
C ILE A 33 11.81 -14.86 -18.51
N SER A 34 12.73 -15.34 -17.65
CA SER A 34 12.37 -15.70 -16.28
C SER A 34 11.57 -14.54 -15.72
N PRO A 35 10.33 -14.76 -15.31
CA PRO A 35 9.54 -13.67 -14.72
C PRO A 35 10.29 -13.22 -13.47
N MET A 36 11.05 -12.13 -13.62
CA MET A 36 11.79 -11.58 -12.50
C MET A 36 10.77 -10.88 -11.63
N LEU A 37 10.53 -11.43 -10.44
CA LEU A 37 9.73 -10.78 -9.43
C LEU A 37 10.37 -9.43 -9.08
N ARG A 38 9.64 -8.35 -9.30
CA ARG A 38 10.05 -6.99 -8.99
C ARG A 38 9.13 -6.43 -7.92
N TRP A 39 9.68 -5.66 -7.01
CA TRP A 39 8.87 -4.98 -6.02
C TRP A 39 9.45 -3.60 -5.72
N MET A 40 8.58 -2.70 -5.33
CA MET A 40 8.90 -1.33 -4.95
C MET A 40 8.03 -0.95 -3.76
N THR A 41 8.59 -0.16 -2.86
CA THR A 41 7.85 0.46 -1.77
C THR A 41 8.01 1.96 -1.82
N ALA A 42 7.00 2.68 -1.40
CA ALA A 42 7.05 4.13 -1.25
C ALA A 42 6.20 4.53 -0.04
N GLY A 43 6.48 5.71 0.49
CA GLY A 43 5.81 6.27 1.65
C GLY A 43 6.77 6.49 2.81
N GLU A 44 6.27 7.09 3.86
CA GLU A 44 7.04 7.53 5.02
C GLU A 44 6.38 7.01 6.29
N SER A 45 7.15 6.79 7.36
CA SER A 45 6.62 6.20 8.60
C SER A 45 5.59 7.09 9.28
N HIS A 46 5.65 8.41 9.08
CA HIS A 46 4.71 9.41 9.58
C HIS A 46 3.78 9.96 8.49
N GLY A 47 3.92 9.50 7.24
CA GLY A 47 3.05 9.84 6.12
C GLY A 47 1.68 9.20 6.21
N GLU A 48 0.83 9.50 5.24
CA GLU A 48 -0.56 9.01 5.18
C GLU A 48 -0.64 7.49 5.06
N ALA A 49 0.25 6.90 4.28
CA ALA A 49 0.30 5.46 4.04
C ALA A 49 1.65 5.03 3.48
N LEU A 50 1.96 3.76 3.68
CA LEU A 50 2.97 3.06 2.91
C LEU A 50 2.30 2.39 1.70
N THR A 51 2.98 2.37 0.57
CA THR A 51 2.55 1.65 -0.63
C THR A 51 3.56 0.56 -0.97
N ALA A 52 3.06 -0.56 -1.48
CA ALA A 52 3.90 -1.61 -2.04
C ALA A 52 3.36 -2.00 -3.42
N LEU A 53 4.25 -2.07 -4.39
CA LEU A 53 3.95 -2.53 -5.74
C LEU A 53 4.80 -3.77 -6.02
N MET A 54 4.16 -4.83 -6.52
CA MET A 54 4.84 -6.07 -6.90
C MET A 54 4.43 -6.49 -8.30
N ASP A 55 5.39 -6.71 -9.16
CA ASP A 55 5.20 -7.14 -10.55
C ASP A 55 5.87 -8.49 -10.80
N GLY A 56 5.43 -9.20 -11.84
CA GLY A 56 5.97 -10.50 -12.24
C GLY A 56 5.35 -11.70 -11.50
N VAL A 57 4.30 -11.49 -10.70
CA VAL A 57 3.57 -12.61 -10.06
C VAL A 57 2.65 -13.26 -11.09
N PRO A 58 2.73 -14.59 -11.32
CA PRO A 58 1.84 -15.29 -12.25
C PRO A 58 0.37 -15.18 -11.81
N ALA A 59 -0.55 -15.25 -12.76
CA ALA A 59 -1.97 -15.38 -12.45
C ALA A 59 -2.28 -16.71 -11.74
N GLY A 60 -3.31 -16.70 -10.87
CA GLY A 60 -3.82 -17.91 -10.21
C GLY A 60 -3.12 -18.26 -8.89
N VAL A 61 -2.11 -17.50 -8.43
CA VAL A 61 -1.49 -17.71 -7.12
C VAL A 61 -2.51 -17.36 -6.05
N GLU A 62 -2.72 -18.27 -5.11
CA GLU A 62 -3.66 -18.09 -4.01
C GLU A 62 -3.10 -17.13 -2.96
N ILE A 63 -3.80 -16.00 -2.78
CA ILE A 63 -3.46 -14.99 -1.78
C ILE A 63 -4.71 -14.18 -1.42
N THR A 64 -4.95 -14.00 -0.13
CA THR A 64 -6.07 -13.23 0.39
C THR A 64 -5.58 -12.01 1.15
N GLY A 65 -6.41 -10.96 1.23
CA GLY A 65 -6.14 -9.80 2.07
C GLY A 65 -5.93 -10.19 3.54
N GLU A 66 -6.68 -11.17 4.03
CA GLU A 66 -6.53 -11.71 5.39
C GLU A 66 -5.14 -12.35 5.61
N ARG A 67 -4.62 -13.09 4.63
CA ARG A 67 -3.28 -13.68 4.72
C ARG A 67 -2.20 -12.60 4.79
N ILE A 68 -2.34 -11.54 4.00
CA ILE A 68 -1.43 -10.39 4.03
C ILE A 68 -1.55 -9.66 5.38
N ALA A 69 -2.77 -9.39 5.84
CA ALA A 69 -3.02 -8.74 7.14
C ALA A 69 -2.43 -9.53 8.31
N ARG A 70 -2.54 -10.85 8.29
CA ARG A 70 -1.89 -11.73 9.30
C ARG A 70 -0.37 -11.64 9.25
N ALA A 71 0.23 -11.53 8.08
CA ALA A 71 1.67 -11.35 7.93
C ALA A 71 2.14 -10.00 8.50
N LEU A 72 1.39 -8.93 8.25
CA LEU A 72 1.61 -7.61 8.83
C LEU A 72 1.45 -7.64 10.36
N ALA A 73 0.39 -8.27 10.88
CA ALA A 73 0.17 -8.40 12.32
C ALA A 73 1.32 -9.14 13.02
N ARG A 74 1.86 -10.20 12.40
CA ARG A 74 3.01 -10.94 12.92
C ARG A 74 4.25 -10.04 13.08
N ARG A 75 4.44 -9.06 12.21
CA ARG A 75 5.53 -8.07 12.29
C ARG A 75 5.54 -7.34 13.64
N ARG A 76 4.38 -7.12 14.24
CA ARG A 76 4.19 -6.38 15.50
C ARG A 76 4.53 -7.20 16.75
N LEU A 77 4.62 -8.52 16.65
CA LEU A 77 4.78 -9.43 17.78
C LEU A 77 6.24 -9.63 18.22
N GLY A 78 7.22 -8.92 17.65
CA GLY A 78 8.64 -9.09 17.97
C GLY A 78 9.02 -8.53 19.35
N HIS A 79 9.89 -9.24 20.10
CA HIS A 79 10.49 -8.74 21.34
C HIS A 79 11.35 -7.48 21.07
N GLY A 80 11.33 -6.50 21.99
CA GLY A 80 12.12 -5.26 21.87
C GLY A 80 11.54 -4.20 20.90
N ARG A 81 10.35 -4.39 20.40
CA ARG A 81 9.66 -3.39 19.57
C ARG A 81 9.09 -2.26 20.41
N GLY A 82 9.17 -1.02 19.90
CA GLY A 82 8.69 0.17 20.62
C GLY A 82 7.20 0.11 20.97
N ALA A 83 6.81 0.80 22.03
CA ALA A 83 5.42 0.87 22.51
C ALA A 83 4.43 1.32 21.42
N ARG A 84 4.87 2.14 20.46
CA ARG A 84 4.08 2.61 19.33
C ARG A 84 3.49 1.47 18.49
N GLN A 85 4.26 0.41 18.22
CA GLN A 85 3.82 -0.71 17.40
C GLN A 85 2.72 -1.58 18.05
N ALA A 86 2.53 -1.48 19.37
CA ALA A 86 1.44 -2.17 20.06
C ALA A 86 0.06 -1.59 19.75
N PHE A 87 -0.01 -0.31 19.38
CA PHE A 87 -1.26 0.43 19.13
C PHE A 87 -1.53 0.68 17.65
N GLU A 88 -0.51 0.56 16.79
CA GLU A 88 -0.67 0.74 15.34
C GLU A 88 -1.48 -0.41 14.74
N GLN A 89 -2.59 -0.07 14.09
CA GLN A 89 -3.36 -0.98 13.27
C GLN A 89 -3.06 -0.69 11.79
N ASP A 90 -2.29 -1.59 11.17
CA ASP A 90 -2.03 -1.52 9.73
C ASP A 90 -3.36 -1.67 8.96
N ARG A 91 -3.85 -0.59 8.35
CA ARG A 91 -5.05 -0.63 7.51
C ARG A 91 -4.67 -1.05 6.10
N LEU A 92 -4.70 -2.35 5.87
CA LEU A 92 -4.41 -2.91 4.54
C LEU A 92 -5.56 -2.64 3.57
N ALA A 93 -5.22 -2.08 2.40
CA ALA A 93 -6.08 -2.04 1.23
C ALA A 93 -5.36 -2.70 0.04
N VAL A 94 -6.04 -3.63 -0.62
CA VAL A 94 -5.58 -4.21 -1.89
C VAL A 94 -6.17 -3.36 -3.01
N LEU A 95 -5.32 -2.61 -3.72
CA LEU A 95 -5.75 -1.68 -4.77
C LEU A 95 -5.87 -2.36 -6.14
N GLY A 96 -5.08 -3.41 -6.38
CA GLY A 96 -5.08 -4.13 -7.65
C GLY A 96 -4.28 -5.44 -7.58
N GLY A 97 -4.34 -6.22 -8.68
CA GLY A 97 -3.55 -7.44 -8.85
C GLY A 97 -4.13 -8.71 -8.22
N ILE A 98 -5.15 -8.60 -7.36
CA ILE A 98 -5.80 -9.74 -6.69
C ILE A 98 -7.31 -9.68 -6.90
N ARG A 99 -7.93 -10.82 -7.22
CA ARG A 99 -9.39 -11.00 -7.35
C ARG A 99 -9.78 -12.33 -6.73
N HIS A 100 -10.85 -12.33 -5.94
CA HIS A 100 -11.42 -13.55 -5.34
C HIS A 100 -10.36 -14.49 -4.72
N GLY A 101 -9.36 -13.89 -4.02
CA GLY A 101 -8.30 -14.63 -3.35
C GLY A 101 -7.20 -15.18 -4.27
N ARG A 102 -7.12 -14.73 -5.52
CA ARG A 102 -6.09 -15.14 -6.47
C ARG A 102 -5.49 -13.95 -7.22
N THR A 103 -4.21 -14.07 -7.57
CA THR A 103 -3.55 -13.10 -8.44
C THR A 103 -4.10 -13.19 -9.86
N ILE A 104 -4.08 -12.07 -10.59
CA ILE A 104 -4.60 -12.00 -11.97
C ILE A 104 -3.50 -11.77 -13.01
N GLY A 105 -2.21 -11.82 -12.62
CA GLY A 105 -1.06 -11.62 -13.51
C GLY A 105 -0.71 -10.16 -13.80
N SER A 106 -1.51 -9.20 -13.31
CA SER A 106 -1.15 -7.78 -13.33
C SER A 106 -0.39 -7.41 -12.06
N PRO A 107 0.30 -6.25 -12.02
CA PRO A 107 0.96 -5.79 -10.83
C PRO A 107 0.02 -5.76 -9.62
N ILE A 108 0.51 -6.22 -8.48
CA ILE A 108 -0.20 -6.16 -7.20
C ILE A 108 0.15 -4.83 -6.54
N ALA A 109 -0.87 -4.06 -6.20
CA ALA A 109 -0.72 -2.80 -5.50
C ALA A 109 -1.41 -2.87 -4.13
N LEU A 110 -0.66 -2.55 -3.09
CA LEU A 110 -1.11 -2.53 -1.70
C LEU A 110 -0.93 -1.14 -1.12
N ARG A 111 -1.87 -0.73 -0.27
CA ARG A 111 -1.76 0.48 0.57
C ARG A 111 -1.92 0.07 2.03
N ILE A 112 -1.01 0.52 2.87
CA ILE A 112 -1.03 0.30 4.31
C ILE A 112 -1.18 1.67 4.96
N GLY A 113 -2.40 1.99 5.40
CA GLY A 113 -2.73 3.29 5.97
C GLY A 113 -2.16 3.45 7.38
N ASN A 114 -1.66 4.65 7.67
CA ASN A 114 -1.16 5.03 8.97
C ASN A 114 -2.30 5.58 9.84
N SER A 115 -2.55 4.96 10.98
CA SER A 115 -3.59 5.39 11.92
C SER A 115 -3.27 6.72 12.63
N GLU A 116 -1.99 7.10 12.69
CA GLU A 116 -1.56 8.37 13.29
C GLU A 116 -1.54 9.55 12.30
N TRP A 117 -1.80 9.30 11.01
CA TRP A 117 -1.78 10.34 9.98
C TRP A 117 -2.49 11.65 10.34
N PRO A 118 -3.69 11.64 10.95
CA PRO A 118 -4.35 12.90 11.30
C PRO A 118 -3.53 13.83 12.19
N LYS A 119 -2.60 13.27 12.98
CA LYS A 119 -1.70 14.03 13.84
C LYS A 119 -0.47 14.57 13.10
N TRP A 120 -0.18 14.03 11.92
CA TRP A 120 1.02 14.35 11.14
C TRP A 120 0.71 15.12 9.87
N SER A 121 -0.56 15.20 9.47
CA SER A 121 -0.99 15.72 8.17
C SER A 121 -0.48 17.13 7.87
N THR A 122 -0.36 17.99 8.88
CA THR A 122 0.18 19.34 8.70
C THR A 122 1.67 19.32 8.47
N VAL A 123 2.44 18.67 9.37
CA VAL A 123 3.91 18.68 9.31
C VAL A 123 4.46 17.86 8.15
N MET A 124 3.72 16.86 7.68
CA MET A 124 4.07 15.97 6.57
C MET A 124 3.26 16.28 5.31
N SER A 125 2.70 17.49 5.20
CA SER A 125 1.97 17.92 4.01
C SER A 125 2.89 17.94 2.79
N ALA A 126 2.38 17.43 1.66
CA ALA A 126 3.04 17.57 0.37
C ALA A 126 2.91 19.00 -0.21
N ASP A 127 1.89 19.74 0.24
CA ASP A 127 1.66 21.12 -0.17
C ASP A 127 2.34 22.11 0.79
N PRO A 128 2.64 23.34 0.33
CA PRO A 128 3.16 24.39 1.19
C PRO A 128 2.24 24.65 2.39
N VAL A 129 2.82 24.73 3.58
CA VAL A 129 2.11 25.00 4.84
C VAL A 129 2.53 26.37 5.38
N ASP A 130 1.57 27.18 5.80
CA ASP A 130 1.86 28.43 6.48
C ASP A 130 2.65 28.15 7.78
N PRO A 131 3.79 28.81 8.02
CA PRO A 131 4.52 28.66 9.27
C PRO A 131 3.65 28.86 10.53
N ALA A 132 2.62 29.69 10.45
CA ALA A 132 1.67 29.88 11.55
C ALA A 132 0.85 28.63 11.85
N ASP A 133 0.52 27.82 10.84
CA ASP A 133 -0.23 26.56 11.01
C ASP A 133 0.65 25.47 11.64
N LEU A 134 1.96 25.50 11.42
CA LEU A 134 2.90 24.62 12.09
C LEU A 134 3.07 24.92 13.59
N LEU A 135 2.69 26.10 14.02
CA LEU A 135 2.77 26.52 15.42
C LEU A 135 1.43 26.38 16.16
N ARG A 136 0.35 26.09 15.43
CA ARG A 136 -0.96 25.86 16.04
C ARG A 136 -0.99 24.57 16.84
N ASP A 137 -1.70 24.63 17.96
CA ASP A 137 -2.17 23.45 18.65
C ASP A 137 -3.09 22.65 17.71
N ALA A 138 -2.81 21.36 17.53
CA ALA A 138 -3.66 20.49 16.69
C ALA A 138 -5.05 20.25 17.33
N GLY A 139 -5.41 21.02 18.33
CA GLY A 139 -6.74 21.02 18.94
C GLY A 139 -6.91 20.01 20.09
N THR A 140 -5.90 19.21 20.39
CA THR A 140 -5.97 18.23 21.47
C THR A 140 -5.34 18.72 22.77
N GLY A 141 -4.60 19.86 22.74
CA GLY A 141 -3.86 20.39 23.89
C GLY A 141 -2.66 19.54 24.31
N ASP A 142 -2.28 18.51 23.52
CA ASP A 142 -1.12 17.68 23.83
C ASP A 142 0.17 18.40 23.42
N GLU A 143 1.02 18.75 24.38
CA GLU A 143 2.33 19.38 24.17
C GLU A 143 3.21 18.58 23.18
N ARG A 144 3.02 17.27 23.06
CA ARG A 144 3.75 16.43 22.10
C ARG A 144 3.36 16.74 20.65
N GLU A 145 2.13 17.15 20.40
CA GLU A 145 1.68 17.57 19.06
C GLU A 145 2.31 18.89 18.67
N ILE A 146 2.37 19.84 19.59
CA ILE A 146 3.09 21.11 19.38
C ILE A 146 4.58 20.83 19.11
N ALA A 147 5.18 19.89 19.84
CA ALA A 147 6.58 19.51 19.64
C ALA A 147 6.85 18.92 18.25
N ARG A 148 5.92 18.16 17.68
CA ARG A 148 6.05 17.59 16.31
C ARG A 148 6.10 18.67 15.24
N ASN A 149 5.37 19.73 15.42
CA ASN A 149 5.28 20.82 14.46
C ASN A 149 6.52 21.73 14.45
N ARG A 150 7.36 21.65 15.49
CA ARG A 150 8.59 22.47 15.57
C ARG A 150 9.68 21.96 14.66
N PRO A 151 10.54 22.85 14.12
CA PRO A 151 11.71 22.45 13.35
C PRO A 151 12.58 21.45 14.13
N LEU A 152 12.93 20.35 13.46
CA LEU A 152 13.82 19.33 14.01
C LEU A 152 15.27 19.65 13.65
N THR A 153 15.94 20.40 14.53
CA THR A 153 17.35 20.84 14.35
C THR A 153 18.34 19.95 15.09
N ARG A 154 17.86 19.00 15.90
CA ARG A 154 18.68 18.04 16.63
C ARG A 154 18.32 16.63 16.19
N PRO A 155 19.20 15.97 15.39
CA PRO A 155 18.98 14.60 14.95
C PRO A 155 18.84 13.65 16.15
N ARG A 156 17.89 12.73 16.07
CA ARG A 156 17.69 11.70 17.09
C ARG A 156 18.77 10.61 16.93
N PRO A 157 19.40 10.13 18.01
CA PRO A 157 20.35 9.03 17.94
C PRO A 157 19.69 7.75 17.42
N GLY A 158 20.37 7.03 16.53
CA GLY A 158 19.88 5.75 15.99
C GLY A 158 18.77 5.86 14.95
N HIS A 159 18.47 7.09 14.45
CA HIS A 159 17.48 7.35 13.39
C HIS A 159 18.15 7.88 12.13
N ALA A 160 17.40 7.95 11.04
CA ALA A 160 17.89 8.43 9.74
C ALA A 160 17.95 9.98 9.63
N ASP A 161 17.61 10.71 10.66
CA ASP A 161 17.53 12.17 10.66
C ASP A 161 18.85 12.82 10.22
N LEU A 162 19.98 12.42 10.81
CA LEU A 162 21.29 13.00 10.47
C LEU A 162 21.72 12.66 9.05
N PRO A 163 21.77 11.38 8.63
CA PRO A 163 22.16 11.05 7.27
C PRO A 163 21.20 11.64 6.22
N GLY A 164 19.91 11.73 6.52
CA GLY A 164 18.93 12.37 5.64
C GLY A 164 19.18 13.87 5.52
N ALA A 165 19.35 14.57 6.64
CA ALA A 165 19.65 16.00 6.63
C ALA A 165 20.94 16.30 5.87
N LEU A 166 22.01 15.53 6.08
CA LEU A 166 23.27 15.70 5.36
C LEU A 166 23.15 15.41 3.87
N LYS A 167 22.42 14.35 3.50
CA LYS A 167 22.24 13.95 2.09
C LYS A 167 21.48 14.98 1.27
N TYR A 168 20.48 15.61 1.87
CA TYR A 168 19.56 16.51 1.18
C TYR A 168 19.78 17.99 1.55
N ASP A 169 20.86 18.31 2.29
CA ASP A 169 21.21 19.67 2.74
C ASP A 169 20.05 20.36 3.48
N LEU A 170 19.45 19.65 4.46
CA LEU A 170 18.31 20.14 5.20
C LEU A 170 18.73 20.73 6.54
N ALA A 171 18.39 22.00 6.80
CA ALA A 171 18.52 22.64 8.11
C ALA A 171 17.48 22.14 9.12
N ASP A 172 16.37 21.60 8.62
CA ASP A 172 15.26 21.04 9.36
C ASP A 172 15.03 19.60 8.91
N ALA A 173 15.16 18.63 9.80
CA ALA A 173 15.08 17.22 9.47
C ALA A 173 13.63 16.68 9.45
N ARG A 174 12.59 17.52 9.58
CA ARG A 174 11.18 17.06 9.47
C ARG A 174 10.87 16.35 8.15
N PRO A 175 11.35 16.79 6.98
CA PRO A 175 11.10 16.10 5.72
C PRO A 175 11.67 14.68 5.63
N VAL A 176 12.61 14.32 6.50
CA VAL A 176 13.25 13.00 6.55
C VAL A 176 13.02 12.30 7.88
N LEU A 177 12.00 12.70 8.60
CA LEU A 177 11.62 12.14 9.89
C LEU A 177 11.09 10.71 9.72
N GLU A 178 11.80 9.73 10.25
CA GLU A 178 11.49 8.29 10.21
C GLU A 178 11.06 7.77 11.60
#